data_05654cd4e8c1974e0d8367b9879391c6
#
_entry.id   05654cd4e8c1974e0d8367b9879391c6
#
_cell.length_a   1.000
_cell.length_b   1.000
_cell.length_c   1.000
_cell.angle_alpha   90.00
_cell.angle_beta   90.00
_cell.angle_gamma   90.00
#
_symmetry.space_group_name_H-M   'P 1'
#
loop_
_entity.id
_entity.type
_entity.pdbx_description
1 polymer ?
#
loop_
_entity_poly.entity_id
_entity_poly.type
_entity_poly.pdbx_seq_one_letter_code
_entity_poly.pdbx_strand_id
1 'polypeptide(L)'
;MASADRSTLFINATVLDGSEDMEPQPDMAVTVERGVITWMGPSAVAQAPAGAEVIALAGAYLMPGLINMHVHLCGSGKPVSAGDAGALMKKLDNPVGRAIVRHILKGSAQQQLASGVTTVRGAGDPLFADIAVRNAIDAGKYQGPRLVAPGTGVTVPGGHGAGLFAQVANSPAEAAEQVRDLYARGADVIKLFVTGG
;
A
#
# COMPACT_ATOMS: atom_id res chain seq x y z
N MET A 1 -16.35 -11.45 -4.08
CA MET A 1 -16.12 -12.70 -3.33
C MET A 1 -15.97 -13.88 -4.29
N ALA A 2 -14.84 -14.04 -4.97
CA ALA A 2 -14.67 -15.13 -5.93
C ALA A 2 -13.22 -15.51 -6.22
N SER A 3 -12.29 -15.46 -5.27
CA SER A 3 -10.94 -15.98 -5.51
C SER A 3 -10.29 -16.70 -4.32
N ALA A 4 -10.89 -16.69 -3.15
CA ALA A 4 -10.27 -17.31 -1.97
C ALA A 4 -10.22 -18.86 -2.02
N ASP A 5 -11.00 -19.50 -2.90
CA ASP A 5 -11.06 -20.97 -3.03
C ASP A 5 -10.39 -21.53 -4.30
N ARG A 6 -9.79 -20.67 -5.13
CA ARG A 6 -9.13 -21.14 -6.35
C ARG A 6 -7.68 -21.53 -6.07
N SER A 7 -7.32 -22.72 -6.55
CA SER A 7 -5.92 -23.13 -6.67
C SER A 7 -5.40 -22.68 -8.04
N THR A 8 -4.18 -22.17 -8.08
CA THR A 8 -3.50 -21.79 -9.32
C THR A 8 -2.12 -22.44 -9.36
N LEU A 9 -1.77 -23.03 -10.49
CA LEU A 9 -0.43 -23.55 -10.77
C LEU A 9 0.19 -22.71 -11.88
N PHE A 10 1.24 -21.97 -11.55
CA PHE A 10 2.11 -21.32 -12.53
C PHE A 10 3.19 -22.30 -12.98
N ILE A 11 3.40 -22.47 -14.29
CA ILE A 11 4.43 -23.33 -14.85
C ILE A 11 5.34 -22.58 -15.82
N ASN A 12 6.53 -23.13 -16.04
CA ASN A 12 7.56 -22.60 -16.95
C ASN A 12 7.91 -21.14 -16.62
N ALA A 13 8.08 -20.85 -15.32
CA ALA A 13 8.51 -19.54 -14.82
C ALA A 13 10.04 -19.50 -14.66
N THR A 14 10.60 -18.31 -14.76
CA THR A 14 11.89 -18.00 -14.14
C THR A 14 11.59 -17.36 -12.78
N VAL A 15 11.79 -18.10 -11.69
CA VAL A 15 11.47 -17.63 -10.34
C VAL A 15 12.61 -16.82 -9.76
N LEU A 16 12.27 -15.66 -9.19
CA LEU A 16 13.10 -14.90 -8.24
C LEU A 16 12.42 -15.05 -6.87
N ASP A 17 13.04 -15.77 -5.94
CA ASP A 17 12.36 -16.19 -4.71
C ASP A 17 12.36 -15.16 -3.57
N GLY A 18 13.04 -14.04 -3.76
CA GLY A 18 13.16 -12.97 -2.75
C GLY A 18 14.27 -13.25 -1.72
N SER A 19 15.10 -14.25 -1.92
CA SER A 19 16.32 -14.46 -1.14
C SER A 19 17.33 -13.32 -1.35
N GLU A 20 18.38 -13.27 -0.51
CA GLU A 20 19.42 -12.23 -0.59
C GLU A 20 20.12 -12.24 -1.94
N ASP A 21 20.38 -13.42 -2.49
CA ASP A 21 21.11 -13.57 -3.76
C ASP A 21 20.22 -13.34 -4.99
N MET A 22 18.90 -13.49 -4.87
CA MET A 22 17.93 -13.31 -5.97
C MET A 22 18.33 -14.05 -7.27
N GLU A 23 18.97 -15.21 -7.16
CA GLU A 23 19.41 -15.96 -8.33
C GLU A 23 18.22 -16.47 -9.16
N PRO A 24 18.17 -16.18 -10.47
CA PRO A 24 17.09 -16.64 -11.33
C PRO A 24 17.04 -18.17 -11.42
N GLN A 25 15.90 -18.76 -11.08
CA GLN A 25 15.65 -20.19 -11.16
C GLN A 25 14.75 -20.47 -12.37
N PRO A 26 15.30 -20.93 -13.53
CA PRO A 26 14.50 -21.18 -14.72
C PRO A 26 13.69 -22.50 -14.60
N ASP A 27 12.68 -22.63 -15.46
CA ASP A 27 11.83 -23.82 -15.59
C ASP A 27 11.13 -24.26 -14.30
N MET A 28 10.79 -23.29 -13.45
CA MET A 28 10.12 -23.52 -12.18
C MET A 28 8.61 -23.44 -12.31
N ALA A 29 7.92 -24.11 -11.38
CA ALA A 29 6.50 -23.97 -11.17
C ALA A 29 6.19 -23.62 -9.71
N VAL A 30 5.08 -22.91 -9.51
CA VAL A 30 4.60 -22.47 -8.20
C VAL A 30 3.11 -22.75 -8.08
N THR A 31 2.71 -23.43 -7.01
CA THR A 31 1.30 -23.67 -6.67
C THR A 31 0.87 -22.69 -5.60
N VAL A 32 -0.27 -22.04 -5.85
CA VAL A 32 -0.92 -21.14 -4.89
C VAL A 32 -2.32 -21.69 -4.59
N GLU A 33 -2.59 -21.94 -3.31
CA GLU A 33 -3.90 -22.39 -2.84
C GLU A 33 -4.40 -21.44 -1.75
N ARG A 34 -5.60 -20.93 -1.91
CA ARG A 34 -6.21 -19.99 -0.95
C ARG A 34 -5.31 -18.80 -0.58
N GLY A 35 -4.59 -18.28 -1.59
CA GLY A 35 -3.69 -17.13 -1.41
C GLY A 35 -2.35 -17.45 -0.73
N VAL A 36 -2.02 -18.74 -0.54
CA VAL A 36 -0.75 -19.20 0.04
C VAL A 36 0.03 -20.02 -0.98
N ILE A 37 1.33 -19.79 -1.10
CA ILE A 37 2.23 -20.65 -1.87
C ILE A 37 2.35 -21.96 -1.10
N THR A 38 1.87 -23.05 -1.70
CA THR A 38 1.88 -24.39 -1.07
C THR A 38 2.99 -25.27 -1.59
N TRP A 39 3.50 -24.97 -2.80
CA TRP A 39 4.59 -25.74 -3.40
C TRP A 39 5.37 -24.88 -4.40
N MET A 40 6.66 -25.14 -4.53
CA MET A 40 7.55 -24.59 -5.53
C MET A 40 8.61 -25.63 -5.89
N GLY A 41 8.88 -25.79 -7.18
CA GLY A 41 9.88 -26.75 -7.68
C GLY A 41 9.94 -26.79 -9.20
N PRO A 42 10.74 -27.70 -9.80
CA PRO A 42 10.87 -27.81 -11.25
C PRO A 42 9.52 -28.08 -11.95
N SER A 43 9.23 -27.39 -13.04
CA SER A 43 7.98 -27.55 -13.81
C SER A 43 7.76 -28.97 -14.29
N ALA A 44 8.82 -29.70 -14.58
CA ALA A 44 8.76 -31.07 -15.10
C ALA A 44 8.09 -32.07 -14.14
N VAL A 45 8.10 -31.79 -12.83
CA VAL A 45 7.52 -32.65 -11.79
C VAL A 45 6.31 -32.02 -11.10
N ALA A 46 5.87 -30.84 -11.57
CA ALA A 46 4.74 -30.13 -10.99
C ALA A 46 3.43 -30.90 -11.22
N GLN A 47 2.59 -30.94 -10.20
CA GLN A 47 1.26 -31.56 -10.26
C GLN A 47 0.21 -30.50 -9.95
N ALA A 48 -0.73 -30.32 -10.84
CA ALA A 48 -1.84 -29.39 -10.61
C ALA A 48 -2.80 -29.97 -9.57
N PRO A 49 -3.15 -29.21 -8.51
CA PRO A 49 -4.26 -29.59 -7.65
C PRO A 49 -5.56 -29.76 -8.45
N ALA A 50 -6.46 -30.63 -7.96
CA ALA A 50 -7.73 -30.86 -8.62
C ALA A 50 -8.51 -29.54 -8.81
N GLY A 51 -8.87 -29.23 -10.05
CA GLY A 51 -9.60 -28.00 -10.39
C GLY A 51 -8.76 -26.71 -10.39
N ALA A 52 -7.43 -26.83 -10.29
CA ALA A 52 -6.56 -25.67 -10.36
C ALA A 52 -6.54 -25.05 -11.77
N GLU A 53 -6.48 -23.72 -11.81
CA GLU A 53 -6.14 -22.99 -13.03
C GLU A 53 -4.62 -23.14 -13.30
N VAL A 54 -4.25 -23.56 -14.51
CA VAL A 54 -2.86 -23.69 -14.93
C VAL A 54 -2.49 -22.53 -15.83
N ILE A 55 -1.47 -21.77 -15.44
CA ILE A 55 -0.97 -20.58 -16.16
C ILE A 55 0.46 -20.85 -16.59
N ALA A 56 0.66 -20.96 -17.91
CA ALA A 56 1.99 -21.10 -18.49
C ALA A 56 2.64 -19.72 -18.67
N LEU A 57 3.78 -19.52 -18.04
CA LEU A 57 4.49 -18.23 -18.05
C LEU A 57 5.54 -18.12 -19.17
N ALA A 58 5.82 -19.22 -19.88
CA ALA A 58 6.71 -19.25 -21.04
C ALA A 58 8.09 -18.59 -20.79
N GLY A 59 8.66 -18.81 -19.61
CA GLY A 59 9.94 -18.23 -19.20
C GLY A 59 9.86 -16.83 -18.57
N ALA A 60 8.67 -16.24 -18.46
CA ALA A 60 8.50 -14.95 -17.79
C ALA A 60 8.91 -15.05 -16.30
N TYR A 61 9.37 -13.93 -15.77
CA TYR A 61 9.77 -13.86 -14.37
C TYR A 61 8.56 -13.89 -13.44
N LEU A 62 8.65 -14.70 -12.41
CA LEU A 62 7.71 -14.75 -11.29
C LEU A 62 8.48 -14.39 -10.02
N MET A 63 8.07 -13.32 -9.35
CA MET A 63 8.76 -12.80 -8.17
C MET A 63 7.77 -12.35 -7.11
N PRO A 64 8.17 -12.22 -5.83
CA PRO A 64 7.37 -11.55 -4.82
C PRO A 64 6.98 -10.14 -5.26
N GLY A 65 5.77 -9.73 -4.92
CA GLY A 65 5.33 -8.37 -5.21
C GLY A 65 6.23 -7.33 -4.53
N LEU A 66 6.48 -6.22 -5.21
CA LEU A 66 7.31 -5.13 -4.68
C LEU A 66 6.65 -4.48 -3.47
N ILE A 67 7.50 -3.99 -2.55
CA ILE A 67 7.07 -3.27 -1.34
C ILE A 67 7.58 -1.83 -1.42
N ASN A 68 6.67 -0.86 -1.40
CA ASN A 68 7.03 0.55 -1.31
C ASN A 68 6.86 1.04 0.14
N MET A 69 7.98 1.35 0.79
CA MET A 69 8.03 1.65 2.23
C MET A 69 7.81 3.14 2.55
N HIS A 70 7.68 4.02 1.55
CA HIS A 70 7.47 5.45 1.77
C HIS A 70 6.68 6.07 0.63
N VAL A 71 5.38 6.26 0.84
CA VAL A 71 4.46 6.84 -0.14
C VAL A 71 3.53 7.86 0.51
N HIS A 72 3.32 8.96 -0.19
CA HIS A 72 2.17 9.85 0.00
C HIS A 72 1.23 9.62 -1.17
N LEU A 73 0.11 8.93 -0.94
CA LEU A 73 -0.84 8.59 -2.01
C LEU A 73 -1.54 9.82 -2.59
N CYS A 74 -1.59 10.93 -1.86
CA CYS A 74 -2.06 12.22 -2.35
C CYS A 74 -1.06 12.93 -3.28
N GLY A 75 0.20 12.48 -3.32
CA GLY A 75 1.27 13.12 -4.08
C GLY A 75 1.09 12.99 -5.59
N SER A 76 1.19 14.10 -6.30
CA SER A 76 1.17 14.12 -7.78
C SER A 76 2.56 13.96 -8.41
N GLY A 77 3.62 13.87 -7.60
CA GLY A 77 5.01 13.93 -8.06
C GLY A 77 5.46 15.34 -8.53
N LYS A 78 4.58 16.34 -8.43
CA LYS A 78 4.89 17.73 -8.79
C LYS A 78 5.12 18.55 -7.52
N PRO A 79 6.05 19.53 -7.55
CA PRO A 79 6.21 20.48 -6.45
C PRO A 79 4.90 21.23 -6.17
N VAL A 80 4.53 21.31 -4.90
CA VAL A 80 3.35 22.07 -4.44
C VAL A 80 3.81 22.98 -3.31
N SER A 81 3.36 24.24 -3.31
CA SER A 81 3.62 25.14 -2.20
C SER A 81 2.83 24.67 -0.97
N ALA A 82 3.52 24.52 0.16
CA ALA A 82 2.90 24.02 1.39
C ALA A 82 1.74 24.88 1.89
N GLY A 83 1.82 26.21 1.70
CA GLY A 83 0.77 27.16 2.09
C GLY A 83 -0.52 26.97 1.28
N ASP A 84 -0.41 26.82 -0.02
CA ASP A 84 -1.57 26.64 -0.91
C ASP A 84 -2.23 25.28 -0.69
N ALA A 85 -1.42 24.25 -0.46
CA ALA A 85 -1.90 22.91 -0.18
C ALA A 85 -2.67 22.83 1.14
N GLY A 86 -2.18 23.44 2.21
CA GLY A 86 -2.87 23.49 3.50
C GLY A 86 -4.22 24.23 3.43
N ALA A 87 -4.27 25.36 2.71
CA ALA A 87 -5.51 26.09 2.49
C ALA A 87 -6.54 25.28 1.68
N LEU A 88 -6.06 24.54 0.67
CA LEU A 88 -6.91 23.64 -0.11
C LEU A 88 -7.48 22.51 0.76
N MET A 89 -6.64 21.88 1.60
CA MET A 89 -7.09 20.80 2.48
C MET A 89 -8.16 21.25 3.46
N LYS A 90 -8.06 22.46 4.02
CA LYS A 90 -9.13 23.06 4.84
C LYS A 90 -10.46 23.21 4.09
N LYS A 91 -10.41 23.62 2.81
CA LYS A 91 -11.61 23.73 1.97
C LYS A 91 -12.20 22.36 1.62
N LEU A 92 -11.36 21.33 1.51
CA LEU A 92 -11.78 19.96 1.23
C LEU A 92 -12.20 19.18 2.48
N ASP A 93 -12.08 19.77 3.68
CA ASP A 93 -12.50 19.11 4.92
C ASP A 93 -14.02 19.20 5.13
N ASN A 94 -14.75 18.59 4.21
CA ASN A 94 -16.19 18.40 4.22
C ASN A 94 -16.52 17.05 3.53
N PRO A 95 -17.76 16.53 3.63
CA PRO A 95 -18.10 15.21 3.09
C PRO A 95 -17.77 15.04 1.59
N VAL A 96 -18.00 16.04 0.77
CA VAL A 96 -17.74 15.99 -0.67
C VAL A 96 -16.23 16.01 -0.95
N GLY A 97 -15.51 16.96 -0.34
CA GLY A 97 -14.06 17.07 -0.49
C GLY A 97 -13.32 15.83 0.01
N ARG A 98 -13.73 15.28 1.15
CA ARG A 98 -13.18 14.00 1.65
C ARG A 98 -13.44 12.83 0.68
N ALA A 99 -14.58 12.81 -0.02
CA ALA A 99 -14.86 11.81 -1.05
C ALA A 99 -13.94 11.98 -2.27
N ILE A 100 -13.68 13.22 -2.70
CA ILE A 100 -12.75 13.54 -3.79
C ILE A 100 -11.33 13.10 -3.42
N VAL A 101 -10.84 13.44 -2.22
CA VAL A 101 -9.50 13.06 -1.77
C VAL A 101 -9.36 11.53 -1.73
N ARG A 102 -10.36 10.82 -1.18
CA ARG A 102 -10.37 9.34 -1.19
C ARG A 102 -10.35 8.77 -2.61
N HIS A 103 -11.05 9.39 -3.56
CA HIS A 103 -11.02 8.95 -4.96
C HIS A 103 -9.63 9.09 -5.58
N ILE A 104 -8.93 10.19 -5.30
CA ILE A 104 -7.54 10.40 -5.76
C ILE A 104 -6.61 9.34 -5.16
N LEU A 105 -6.65 9.14 -3.84
CA LEU A 105 -5.80 8.16 -3.16
C LEU A 105 -6.08 6.73 -3.65
N LYS A 106 -7.35 6.39 -3.90
CA LYS A 106 -7.73 5.10 -4.53
C LYS A 106 -7.03 4.93 -5.87
N GLY A 107 -7.07 5.93 -6.74
CA GLY A 107 -6.40 5.89 -8.05
C GLY A 107 -4.88 5.67 -7.91
N SER A 108 -4.24 6.41 -7.01
CA SER A 108 -2.82 6.26 -6.72
C SER A 108 -2.47 4.86 -6.20
N ALA A 109 -3.26 4.32 -5.27
CA ALA A 109 -3.08 2.96 -4.75
C ALA A 109 -3.21 1.90 -5.86
N GLN A 110 -4.18 2.06 -6.75
CA GLN A 110 -4.36 1.17 -7.90
C GLN A 110 -3.20 1.24 -8.90
N GLN A 111 -2.63 2.44 -9.12
CA GLN A 111 -1.42 2.61 -9.93
C GLN A 111 -0.21 1.92 -9.31
N GLN A 112 -0.03 1.98 -7.97
CA GLN A 112 1.01 1.22 -7.28
C GLN A 112 0.86 -0.28 -7.56
N LEU A 113 -0.35 -0.82 -7.39
CA LEU A 113 -0.62 -2.23 -7.67
C LEU A 113 -0.33 -2.58 -9.14
N ALA A 114 -0.77 -1.77 -10.09
CA ALA A 114 -0.56 -1.98 -11.53
C ALA A 114 0.94 -1.93 -11.92
N SER A 115 1.79 -1.27 -11.13
CA SER A 115 3.24 -1.25 -11.32
C SER A 115 3.98 -2.41 -10.63
N GLY A 116 3.25 -3.39 -10.05
CA GLY A 116 3.83 -4.54 -9.35
C GLY A 116 4.09 -4.30 -7.86
N VAL A 117 3.74 -3.13 -7.32
CA VAL A 117 3.84 -2.84 -5.88
C VAL A 117 2.61 -3.39 -5.17
N THR A 118 2.76 -4.52 -4.49
CA THR A 118 1.67 -5.23 -3.81
C THR A 118 1.49 -4.83 -2.35
N THR A 119 2.49 -4.17 -1.76
CA THR A 119 2.43 -3.63 -0.39
C THR A 119 2.96 -2.21 -0.37
N VAL A 120 2.22 -1.33 0.30
CA VAL A 120 2.55 0.10 0.43
C VAL A 120 2.50 0.49 1.90
N ARG A 121 3.56 1.15 2.40
CA ARG A 121 3.52 1.86 3.67
C ARG A 121 3.36 3.35 3.41
N GLY A 122 2.21 3.90 3.79
CA GLY A 122 1.94 5.32 3.76
C GLY A 122 2.89 6.11 4.68
N ALA A 123 3.21 7.32 4.28
CA ALA A 123 4.05 8.23 5.06
C ALA A 123 3.27 9.47 5.55
N GLY A 124 1.96 9.42 5.51
CA GLY A 124 1.02 10.46 5.88
C GLY A 124 0.22 10.95 4.67
N ASP A 125 -1.09 11.03 4.82
CA ASP A 125 -2.00 11.52 3.81
C ASP A 125 -3.06 12.44 4.45
N PRO A 126 -3.63 13.40 3.70
CA PRO A 126 -4.57 14.35 4.26
C PRO A 126 -5.91 13.70 4.62
N LEU A 127 -6.58 14.28 5.60
CA LEU A 127 -7.98 13.97 5.98
C LEU A 127 -8.22 12.49 6.34
N PHE A 128 -7.18 11.77 6.76
CA PHE A 128 -7.21 10.31 7.07
C PHE A 128 -7.74 9.47 5.91
N ALA A 129 -7.53 9.95 4.67
CA ALA A 129 -8.08 9.34 3.49
C ALA A 129 -7.44 7.98 3.17
N ASP A 130 -6.18 7.79 3.52
CA ASP A 130 -5.44 6.53 3.42
C ASP A 130 -6.06 5.40 4.26
N ILE A 131 -6.47 5.69 5.51
CA ILE A 131 -7.18 4.73 6.38
C ILE A 131 -8.49 4.30 5.71
N ALA A 132 -9.25 5.26 5.16
CA ALA A 132 -10.51 4.94 4.48
C ALA A 132 -10.30 4.12 3.20
N VAL A 133 -9.22 4.38 2.45
CA VAL A 133 -8.84 3.62 1.26
C VAL A 133 -8.41 2.21 1.64
N ARG A 134 -7.54 2.05 2.67
CA ARG A 134 -7.13 0.77 3.22
C ARG A 134 -8.35 -0.07 3.62
N ASN A 135 -9.25 0.48 4.43
CA ASN A 135 -10.45 -0.21 4.88
C ASN A 135 -11.35 -0.66 3.72
N ALA A 136 -11.40 0.11 2.63
CA ALA A 136 -12.19 -0.25 1.46
C ALA A 136 -11.52 -1.37 0.63
N ILE A 137 -10.19 -1.38 0.54
CA ILE A 137 -9.43 -2.47 -0.07
C ILE A 137 -9.62 -3.77 0.74
N ASP A 138 -9.43 -3.71 2.06
CA ASP A 138 -9.58 -4.86 2.96
C ASP A 138 -11.00 -5.44 2.94
N ALA A 139 -11.99 -4.56 2.79
CA ALA A 139 -13.39 -4.98 2.60
C ALA A 139 -13.72 -5.50 1.18
N GLY A 140 -12.73 -5.57 0.27
CA GLY A 140 -12.92 -6.05 -1.10
C GLY A 140 -13.78 -5.15 -1.98
N LYS A 141 -13.97 -3.88 -1.63
CA LYS A 141 -14.78 -2.94 -2.44
C LYS A 141 -14.10 -2.60 -3.78
N TYR A 142 -12.79 -2.68 -3.85
CA TYR A 142 -11.98 -2.55 -5.05
C TYR A 142 -10.59 -3.15 -4.80
N GLN A 143 -9.89 -3.47 -5.88
CA GLN A 143 -8.52 -3.96 -5.81
C GLN A 143 -7.53 -2.84 -5.49
N GLY A 144 -6.52 -3.17 -4.69
CA GLY A 144 -5.42 -2.30 -4.33
C GLY A 144 -4.30 -3.10 -3.65
N PRO A 145 -3.14 -2.48 -3.39
CA PRO A 145 -2.08 -3.11 -2.62
C PRO A 145 -2.49 -3.27 -1.16
N ARG A 146 -1.81 -4.15 -0.43
CA ARG A 146 -1.84 -4.10 1.03
C ARG A 146 -1.33 -2.75 1.49
N LEU A 147 -2.17 -1.96 2.15
CA LEU A 147 -1.83 -0.61 2.58
C LEU A 147 -1.66 -0.56 4.10
N VAL A 148 -0.48 -0.14 4.55
CA VAL A 148 -0.19 0.19 5.94
C VAL A 148 -0.37 1.70 6.09
N ALA A 149 -1.46 2.12 6.72
CA ALA A 149 -1.93 3.49 6.72
C ALA A 149 -1.62 4.21 8.06
N PRO A 150 -0.83 5.29 8.06
CA PRO A 150 -0.60 6.12 9.25
C PRO A 150 -1.71 7.13 9.54
N GLY A 151 -2.59 7.41 8.59
CA GLY A 151 -3.42 8.61 8.63
C GLY A 151 -2.61 9.86 8.34
N THR A 152 -2.79 10.92 9.12
CA THR A 152 -1.89 12.08 9.09
C THR A 152 -0.65 11.83 9.95
N GLY A 153 0.49 12.42 9.58
CA GLY A 153 1.66 12.42 10.44
C GLY A 153 1.54 13.40 11.61
N VAL A 154 2.50 13.36 12.52
CA VAL A 154 2.67 14.34 13.60
C VAL A 154 3.97 15.11 13.36
N THR A 155 3.93 16.43 13.47
CA THR A 155 5.08 17.33 13.26
C THR A 155 5.12 18.45 14.29
N VAL A 156 6.23 19.19 14.32
CA VAL A 156 6.40 20.38 15.17
C VAL A 156 5.95 21.66 14.43
N PRO A 157 5.79 22.81 15.12
CA PRO A 157 5.56 24.09 14.46
C PRO A 157 6.63 24.39 13.41
N GLY A 158 6.23 24.71 12.17
CA GLY A 158 7.14 24.91 11.04
C GLY A 158 7.79 23.64 10.51
N GLY A 159 7.41 22.46 11.00
CA GLY A 159 7.94 21.18 10.56
C GLY A 159 7.37 20.72 9.22
N HIS A 160 8.03 19.72 8.65
CA HIS A 160 7.66 19.17 7.34
C HIS A 160 6.22 18.63 7.31
N GLY A 161 5.52 18.94 6.25
CA GLY A 161 4.14 18.45 6.01
C GLY A 161 3.06 19.13 6.84
N ALA A 162 3.42 20.14 7.65
CA ALA A 162 2.47 20.87 8.49
C ALA A 162 1.26 21.38 7.69
N GLY A 163 0.06 21.02 8.15
CA GLY A 163 -1.20 21.46 7.55
C GLY A 163 -1.60 20.76 6.25
N LEU A 164 -0.76 19.91 5.67
CA LEU A 164 -1.08 19.11 4.49
C LEU A 164 -1.32 17.64 4.87
N PHE A 165 -0.28 16.96 5.28
CA PHE A 165 -0.31 15.53 5.65
C PHE A 165 0.26 15.26 7.05
N ALA A 166 0.48 16.32 7.83
CA ALA A 166 0.88 16.23 9.23
C ALA A 166 0.12 17.25 10.11
N GLN A 167 -0.24 16.81 11.32
CA GLN A 167 -0.79 17.63 12.39
C GLN A 167 0.36 18.28 13.17
N VAL A 168 0.23 19.56 13.49
CA VAL A 168 1.21 20.26 14.30
C VAL A 168 0.96 19.98 15.77
N ALA A 169 1.96 19.53 16.51
CA ALA A 169 1.97 19.42 17.96
C ALA A 169 2.87 20.47 18.56
N ASN A 170 2.34 21.32 19.44
CA ASN A 170 3.06 22.41 20.08
C ASN A 170 3.72 21.96 21.42
N SER A 171 3.40 20.75 21.87
CA SER A 171 3.96 20.17 23.08
C SER A 171 4.00 18.63 23.00
N PRO A 172 4.82 17.98 23.85
CA PRO A 172 4.83 16.52 23.96
C PRO A 172 3.45 15.94 24.37
N ALA A 173 2.69 16.64 25.18
CA ALA A 173 1.36 16.22 25.61
C ALA A 173 0.38 16.23 24.42
N GLU A 174 0.40 17.27 23.59
CA GLU A 174 -0.42 17.37 22.37
C GLU A 174 -0.02 16.30 21.34
N ALA A 175 1.29 16.05 21.16
CA ALA A 175 1.75 14.97 20.29
C ALA A 175 1.22 13.60 20.75
N ALA A 176 1.25 13.34 22.07
CA ALA A 176 0.73 12.09 22.62
C ALA A 176 -0.80 11.96 22.45
N GLU A 177 -1.54 13.06 22.53
CA GLU A 177 -2.97 13.08 22.25
C GLU A 177 -3.27 12.79 20.78
N GLN A 178 -2.55 13.43 19.85
CA GLN A 178 -2.66 13.17 18.43
C GLN A 178 -2.36 11.71 18.07
N VAL A 179 -1.36 11.09 18.69
CA VAL A 179 -1.06 9.67 18.52
C VAL A 179 -2.23 8.78 18.99
N ARG A 180 -2.86 9.10 20.13
CA ARG A 180 -4.04 8.36 20.58
C ARG A 180 -5.23 8.51 19.64
N ASP A 181 -5.45 9.71 19.09
CA ASP A 181 -6.51 9.95 18.09
C ASP A 181 -6.24 9.16 16.81
N LEU A 182 -5.00 9.15 16.31
CA LEU A 182 -4.61 8.34 15.16
C LEU A 182 -4.87 6.85 15.38
N TYR A 183 -4.49 6.33 16.54
CA TYR A 183 -4.76 4.95 16.92
C TYR A 183 -6.27 4.65 16.97
N ALA A 184 -7.05 5.53 17.61
CA ALA A 184 -8.51 5.39 17.69
C ALA A 184 -9.20 5.43 16.33
N ARG A 185 -8.62 6.14 15.35
CA ARG A 185 -9.09 6.15 13.95
C ARG A 185 -8.64 4.93 13.14
N GLY A 186 -7.82 4.06 13.73
CA GLY A 186 -7.36 2.82 13.11
C GLY A 186 -6.08 2.99 12.27
N ALA A 187 -5.20 3.92 12.63
CA ALA A 187 -3.87 3.95 12.03
C ALA A 187 -3.09 2.67 12.35
N ASP A 188 -2.39 2.12 11.36
CA ASP A 188 -1.56 0.90 11.51
C ASP A 188 -0.18 1.24 12.09
N VAL A 189 0.32 2.44 11.79
CA VAL A 189 1.63 2.96 12.21
C VAL A 189 1.51 4.45 12.49
N ILE A 190 2.46 4.99 13.24
CA ILE A 190 2.56 6.44 13.48
C ILE A 190 3.71 7.00 12.68
N LYS A 191 3.44 8.05 11.90
CA LYS A 191 4.46 8.82 11.18
C LYS A 191 4.82 10.08 11.97
N LEU A 192 6.10 10.23 12.26
CA LEU A 192 6.66 11.43 12.88
C LEU A 192 7.57 12.16 11.89
N PHE A 193 7.42 13.47 11.82
CA PHE A 193 8.36 14.37 11.14
C PHE A 193 9.14 15.15 12.20
N VAL A 194 10.39 14.77 12.43
CA VAL A 194 11.21 15.27 13.52
C VAL A 194 12.13 16.42 13.11
N THR A 195 12.18 16.74 11.83
CA THR A 195 12.99 17.84 11.27
C THR A 195 12.12 18.83 10.52
N GLY A 196 12.59 20.07 10.38
CA GLY A 196 12.01 21.05 9.46
C GLY A 196 12.11 20.60 8.02
N GLY A 197 11.17 21.04 7.19
CA GLY A 197 11.14 20.79 5.73
C GLY A 197 11.78 21.94 4.97
#